data_5a21a26aac88f39ee5cb7d66c6459ec6
#
_entry.id   5a21a26aac88f39ee5cb7d66c6459ec6
#
_cell.length_a   1.000
_cell.length_b   1.000
_cell.length_c   1.000
_cell.angle_alpha   90.00
_cell.angle_beta   90.00
_cell.angle_gamma   90.00
#
_symmetry.space_group_name_H-M   'P 1'
#
loop_
_entity.id
_entity.type
_entity.pdbx_description
1 polymer ?
#
loop_
_entity_poly.entity_id
_entity_poly.type
_entity_poly.pdbx_seq_one_letter_code
_entity_poly.pdbx_strand_id
1 'polypeptide(L)'
;GNLDTNSFMIDFDDDHGIRDENGNEQLQFQTTASAVNHFDITNAATGNNPSITAVGDDSNISINLVPKGTGQVLSNGSGLATTGKAIAMALVFG
;
A
#
# COMPACT_ATOMS: atom_id res chain seq x y z
N GLY A 1 0.16 16.20 -22.75
CA GLY A 1 0.64 16.94 -21.60
C GLY A 1 0.37 16.23 -20.29
N ASN A 2 0.76 16.86 -19.21
CA ASN A 2 0.55 16.33 -17.87
C ASN A 2 -0.83 16.71 -17.35
N LEU A 3 -1.44 15.82 -16.59
CA LEU A 3 -2.64 16.16 -15.85
C LEU A 3 -2.21 16.87 -14.56
N ASP A 4 -2.67 18.12 -14.40
CA ASP A 4 -2.43 18.91 -13.20
C ASP A 4 -3.77 19.20 -12.53
N THR A 5 -3.96 18.71 -11.32
CA THR A 5 -5.21 18.90 -10.58
C THR A 5 -5.33 20.32 -10.01
N ASN A 6 -4.23 21.07 -9.95
CA ASN A 6 -4.18 22.46 -9.48
C ASN A 6 -4.87 22.63 -8.12
N SER A 7 -4.53 21.80 -7.16
CA SER A 7 -5.06 21.76 -5.79
C SER A 7 -6.45 21.11 -5.66
N PHE A 8 -7.02 20.57 -6.72
CA PHE A 8 -8.25 19.79 -6.64
C PHE A 8 -7.95 18.33 -6.37
N MET A 9 -8.91 17.65 -5.77
CA MET A 9 -8.84 16.20 -5.57
C MET A 9 -9.40 15.47 -6.79
N ILE A 10 -8.96 14.22 -6.99
CA ILE A 10 -9.52 13.33 -8.00
C ILE A 10 -10.40 12.32 -7.26
N ASP A 11 -11.69 12.26 -7.62
CA ASP A 11 -12.63 11.34 -7.00
C ASP A 11 -12.79 10.10 -7.89
N PHE A 12 -12.65 8.92 -7.29
CA PHE A 12 -12.91 7.66 -7.96
C PHE A 12 -14.13 7.00 -7.34
N ASP A 13 -15.02 6.48 -8.17
CA ASP A 13 -16.10 5.62 -7.73
C ASP A 13 -15.52 4.27 -7.28
N ASP A 14 -16.31 3.53 -6.50
CA ASP A 14 -15.94 2.17 -6.10
C ASP A 14 -15.59 1.33 -7.32
N ASP A 15 -14.51 0.55 -7.20
CA ASP A 15 -14.07 -0.36 -8.25
C ASP A 15 -13.55 0.34 -9.51
N HIS A 16 -13.02 1.55 -9.37
CA HIS A 16 -12.41 2.33 -10.44
C HIS A 16 -11.02 2.83 -10.03
N GLY A 17 -10.22 3.20 -11.00
CA GLY A 17 -8.87 3.67 -10.72
C GLY A 17 -8.09 4.09 -11.95
N ILE A 18 -6.82 3.68 -11.99
CA ILE A 18 -5.84 4.12 -12.99
C ILE A 18 -5.48 2.95 -13.89
N ARG A 19 -5.48 3.17 -15.21
CA ARG A 19 -5.16 2.17 -16.23
C ARG A 19 -3.87 2.53 -16.96
N ASP A 20 -3.29 1.53 -17.63
CA ASP A 20 -2.16 1.74 -18.52
C ASP A 20 -2.64 2.11 -19.93
N GLU A 21 -1.70 2.27 -20.85
CA GLU A 21 -1.98 2.65 -22.25
C GLU A 21 -2.75 1.58 -23.03
N ASN A 22 -2.77 0.34 -22.56
CA ASN A 22 -3.49 -0.77 -23.18
C ASN A 22 -4.89 -0.97 -22.60
N GLY A 23 -5.29 -0.14 -21.65
CA GLY A 23 -6.60 -0.24 -20.98
C GLY A 23 -6.62 -1.23 -19.82
N ASN A 24 -5.46 -1.72 -19.37
CA ASN A 24 -5.37 -2.64 -18.24
C ASN A 24 -5.24 -1.86 -16.94
N GLU A 25 -5.88 -2.35 -15.89
CA GLU A 25 -5.81 -1.70 -14.57
C GLU A 25 -4.40 -1.79 -13.99
N GLN A 26 -3.91 -0.67 -13.46
CA GLN A 26 -2.67 -0.63 -12.69
C GLN A 26 -2.95 -0.47 -11.20
N LEU A 27 -3.89 0.38 -10.84
CA LEU A 27 -4.37 0.54 -9.47
C LEU A 27 -5.89 0.69 -9.50
N GLN A 28 -6.56 -0.02 -8.63
CA GLN A 28 -8.00 0.04 -8.53
C GLN A 28 -8.38 0.37 -7.10
N PHE A 29 -9.24 1.36 -6.91
CA PHE A 29 -9.63 1.84 -5.58
C PHE A 29 -10.99 1.27 -5.21
N GLN A 30 -11.05 0.66 -4.04
CA GLN A 30 -12.28 0.16 -3.45
C GLN A 30 -12.70 1.10 -2.34
N THR A 31 -13.98 1.45 -2.30
CA THR A 31 -14.48 2.40 -1.32
C THR A 31 -15.16 1.67 -0.17
N THR A 32 -15.06 2.25 1.02
CA THR A 32 -15.71 1.77 2.23
C THR A 32 -16.60 2.89 2.75
N ALA A 33 -17.86 2.56 3.08
CA ALA A 33 -18.78 3.53 3.64
C ALA A 33 -18.22 4.09 4.95
N SER A 34 -18.27 5.42 5.11
CA SER A 34 -17.80 6.12 6.32
C SER A 34 -16.32 5.87 6.62
N ALA A 35 -15.50 5.72 5.59
CA ALA A 35 -14.06 5.51 5.76
C ALA A 35 -13.42 6.71 6.46
N VAL A 36 -12.54 6.43 7.44
CA VAL A 36 -11.81 7.46 8.19
C VAL A 36 -10.30 7.25 8.15
N ASN A 37 -9.82 6.10 7.68
CA ASN A 37 -8.41 5.74 7.62
C ASN A 37 -8.00 5.53 6.16
N HIS A 38 -6.75 5.90 5.81
CA HIS A 38 -6.24 5.78 4.45
C HIS A 38 -4.71 5.68 4.46
N PHE A 39 -4.10 5.62 3.28
CA PHE A 39 -2.64 5.65 3.13
C PHE A 39 -2.20 6.99 2.58
N ASP A 40 -1.14 7.54 3.19
CA ASP A 40 -0.36 8.61 2.58
C ASP A 40 0.84 8.02 1.87
N ILE A 41 1.10 8.49 0.65
CA ILE A 41 2.29 8.14 -0.13
C ILE A 41 3.15 9.38 -0.20
N THR A 42 4.35 9.32 0.37
CA THR A 42 5.22 10.49 0.53
C THR A 42 6.53 10.27 -0.20
N ASN A 43 6.92 11.22 -1.06
CA ASN A 43 8.24 11.22 -1.68
C ASN A 43 9.29 11.71 -0.67
N ALA A 44 10.58 11.70 -1.06
CA ALA A 44 11.65 12.06 -0.14
C ALA A 44 12.75 12.82 -0.86
N ALA A 45 13.43 13.71 -0.12
CA ALA A 45 14.65 14.38 -0.57
C ALA A 45 15.83 13.41 -0.50
N THR A 46 16.98 13.83 -1.06
CA THR A 46 18.22 13.05 -1.04
C THR A 46 18.58 12.66 0.39
N GLY A 47 18.88 11.40 0.58
CA GLY A 47 19.29 10.86 1.89
C GLY A 47 18.12 10.38 2.76
N ASN A 48 16.89 10.65 2.37
CA ASN A 48 15.70 10.19 3.07
C ASN A 48 14.95 9.15 2.23
N ASN A 49 14.04 8.40 2.85
CA ASN A 49 13.31 7.34 2.19
C ASN A 49 11.85 7.73 1.94
N PRO A 50 11.29 7.45 0.75
CA PRO A 50 9.85 7.62 0.56
C PRO A 50 9.08 6.60 1.41
N SER A 51 7.85 6.92 1.73
CA SER A 51 7.07 6.09 2.67
C SER A 51 5.64 5.90 2.21
N ILE A 52 5.04 4.80 2.66
CA ILE A 52 3.62 4.52 2.60
C ILE A 52 3.15 4.43 4.05
N THR A 53 2.28 5.34 4.46
CA THR A 53 1.93 5.52 5.87
C THR A 53 0.43 5.37 6.08
N ALA A 54 0.03 4.57 7.07
CA ALA A 54 -1.37 4.50 7.49
C ALA A 54 -1.71 5.70 8.36
N VAL A 55 -2.74 6.44 7.98
CA VAL A 55 -3.18 7.65 8.67
C VAL A 55 -4.70 7.70 8.74
N GLY A 56 -5.24 8.44 9.70
CA GLY A 56 -6.69 8.60 9.84
C GLY A 56 -7.10 8.99 11.24
N ASP A 57 -8.40 8.81 11.52
CA ASP A 57 -8.99 9.24 12.78
C ASP A 57 -8.69 8.30 13.96
N ASP A 58 -8.46 7.01 13.68
CA ASP A 58 -8.18 6.05 14.75
C ASP A 58 -6.80 6.27 15.33
N SER A 59 -6.64 6.01 16.64
CA SER A 59 -5.36 6.20 17.31
C SER A 59 -4.31 5.19 16.86
N ASN A 60 -4.72 3.98 16.54
CA ASN A 60 -3.83 2.90 16.11
C ASN A 60 -4.34 2.29 14.80
N ILE A 61 -3.51 2.34 13.75
CA ILE A 61 -3.89 1.88 12.43
C ILE A 61 -2.76 1.01 11.89
N SER A 62 -3.07 -0.24 11.57
CA SER A 62 -2.11 -1.17 10.97
C SER A 62 -2.06 -1.03 9.46
N ILE A 63 -0.91 -1.36 8.88
CA ILE A 63 -0.78 -1.50 7.43
C ILE A 63 -1.05 -2.96 7.08
N ASN A 64 -2.06 -3.18 6.24
CA ASN A 64 -2.46 -4.53 5.84
C ASN A 64 -2.18 -4.74 4.36
N LEU A 65 -1.20 -5.57 4.03
CA LEU A 65 -0.84 -5.96 2.68
C LEU A 65 -1.35 -7.38 2.45
N VAL A 66 -2.28 -7.57 1.51
CA VAL A 66 -3.00 -8.83 1.35
C VAL A 66 -2.68 -9.46 0.00
N PRO A 67 -1.79 -10.46 -0.08
CA PRO A 67 -1.58 -11.20 -1.31
C PRO A 67 -2.77 -12.10 -1.63
N LYS A 68 -2.86 -12.55 -2.88
CA LYS A 68 -3.95 -13.41 -3.33
C LYS A 68 -3.47 -14.87 -3.36
N GLY A 69 -4.36 -15.78 -2.95
CA GLY A 69 -4.10 -17.21 -3.00
C GLY A 69 -2.89 -17.60 -2.16
N THR A 70 -1.94 -18.30 -2.77
CA THR A 70 -0.70 -18.70 -2.13
C THR A 70 0.44 -17.70 -2.32
N GLY A 71 0.13 -16.51 -2.87
CA GLY A 71 1.10 -15.45 -3.06
C GLY A 71 1.66 -14.94 -1.73
N GLN A 72 2.76 -14.18 -1.80
CA GLN A 72 3.44 -13.65 -0.61
C GLN A 72 3.71 -12.17 -0.77
N VAL A 73 3.86 -11.46 0.35
CA VAL A 73 4.42 -10.12 0.36
C VAL A 73 5.93 -10.26 0.25
N LEU A 74 6.53 -9.60 -0.75
CA LEU A 74 7.96 -9.72 -1.04
C LEU A 74 8.67 -8.42 -0.73
N SER A 75 9.90 -8.53 -0.23
CA SER A 75 10.85 -7.43 -0.09
C SER A 75 11.99 -7.68 -1.07
N ASN A 76 12.08 -6.85 -2.12
CA ASN A 76 13.11 -6.99 -3.16
C ASN A 76 13.16 -8.43 -3.72
N GLY A 77 11.98 -9.01 -4.01
CA GLY A 77 11.86 -10.35 -4.57
C GLY A 77 11.95 -11.50 -3.57
N SER A 78 12.19 -11.22 -2.29
CA SER A 78 12.27 -12.24 -1.25
C SER A 78 11.08 -12.11 -0.31
N GLY A 79 10.51 -13.24 0.13
CA GLY A 79 9.36 -13.23 1.02
C GLY A 79 9.69 -12.61 2.37
N LEU A 80 8.76 -11.81 2.88
CA LEU A 80 8.88 -11.27 4.23
C LEU A 80 8.59 -12.38 5.24
N ALA A 81 9.31 -12.37 6.38
CA ALA A 81 9.10 -13.34 7.44
C ALA A 81 7.73 -13.13 8.09
N THR A 82 6.97 -14.22 8.21
CA THR A 82 5.77 -14.24 9.03
C THR A 82 6.17 -14.49 10.49
N THR A 83 5.22 -14.35 11.42
CA THR A 83 5.48 -14.62 12.83
C THR A 83 6.04 -16.03 13.02
N GLY A 84 5.47 -17.04 12.32
CA GLY A 84 5.96 -18.42 12.41
C GLY A 84 7.39 -18.58 11.92
N LYS A 85 7.74 -17.97 10.80
CA LYS A 85 9.11 -17.98 10.27
C LYS A 85 10.08 -17.27 11.22
N ALA A 86 9.69 -16.13 11.77
CA ALA A 86 10.53 -15.38 12.69
C ALA A 86 10.82 -16.18 13.96
N ILE A 87 9.82 -16.85 14.52
CA ILE A 87 9.98 -17.71 15.70
C ILE A 87 10.88 -18.90 15.38
N ALA A 88 10.69 -19.55 14.23
CA ALA A 88 11.50 -20.69 13.82
C ALA A 88 12.97 -20.31 13.66
N MET A 89 13.26 -19.16 13.05
CA MET A 89 14.62 -18.67 12.91
C MET A 89 15.26 -18.34 14.25
N ALA A 90 14.50 -17.74 15.17
CA ALA A 90 15.00 -17.45 16.51
C ALA A 90 15.35 -18.72 17.29
N LEU A 91 14.54 -19.77 17.15
CA LEU A 91 14.83 -21.06 17.79
C LEU A 91 16.07 -21.74 17.22
N VAL A 92 16.37 -21.54 15.92
CA VAL A 92 17.53 -22.17 15.27
C VAL A 92 18.81 -21.36 15.53
N PHE A 93 18.75 -20.05 15.55
CA PHE A 93 19.93 -19.20 15.63
C PHE A 93 20.03 -18.37 16.92
N GLY A 94 18.97 -18.37 17.70
CA GLY A 94 18.94 -17.65 18.97
C GLY A 94 19.20 -18.58 20.13
#